data_9ebf3e0a2475872c2cbec79e465d5f7c
#
_entry.id   9ebf3e0a2475872c2cbec79e465d5f7c
#
_cell.length_a   1.000
_cell.length_b   1.000
_cell.length_c   1.000
_cell.angle_alpha   90.00
_cell.angle_beta   90.00
_cell.angle_gamma   90.00
#
_symmetry.space_group_name_H-M   'P 1'
#
loop_
_entity.id
_entity.type
_entity.pdbx_description
1 polymer ?
#
loop_
_entity_poly.entity_id
_entity_poly.type
_entity_poly.pdbx_seq_one_letter_code
_entity_poly.pdbx_strand_id
1 'polypeptide(L)'
;EQETGYKVIYETFDSNEAMLTKIKQGGTNYDIAIPSEDTIHKMVEENLLEKLDYSKIKGMEHIDPRFLHQSFDPDNTYSIPYFWGTLGIVYNTKVYPEGMISEWRDLWNPDLKDSILFIDGAREMMGIALQTQGYSLNEKDEAIVKEAGKFLKTLMPNAKAIIADEMKTYMIQ
;
A
#
# COMPACT_ATOMS: atom_id res chain seq x y z
N GLU A 1 -18.06 4.56 -19.57
CA GLU A 1 -18.66 3.92 -20.76
C GLU A 1 -19.64 4.86 -21.48
N GLN A 2 -20.53 5.57 -20.74
CA GLN A 2 -21.53 6.46 -21.35
C GLN A 2 -20.91 7.62 -22.14
N GLU A 3 -19.79 8.18 -21.67
CA GLU A 3 -19.14 9.33 -22.31
C GLU A 3 -18.20 8.94 -23.45
N THR A 4 -17.56 7.77 -23.33
CA THR A 4 -16.48 7.38 -24.26
C THR A 4 -16.88 6.26 -25.22
N GLY A 5 -17.93 5.52 -24.91
CA GLY A 5 -18.36 4.34 -25.67
C GLY A 5 -17.45 3.12 -25.48
N TYR A 6 -16.38 3.22 -24.70
CA TYR A 6 -15.52 2.06 -24.41
C TYR A 6 -16.18 1.14 -23.39
N LYS A 7 -16.07 -0.17 -23.61
CA LYS A 7 -16.44 -1.17 -22.62
C LYS A 7 -15.28 -1.37 -21.65
N VAL A 8 -15.52 -1.17 -20.35
CA VAL A 8 -14.53 -1.40 -19.30
C VAL A 8 -14.70 -2.81 -18.75
N ILE A 9 -13.64 -3.62 -18.81
CA ILE A 9 -13.55 -4.91 -18.13
C ILE A 9 -12.76 -4.65 -16.85
N TYR A 10 -13.46 -4.65 -15.74
CA TYR A 10 -12.88 -4.30 -14.45
C TYR A 10 -12.54 -5.56 -13.64
N GLU A 11 -11.30 -5.66 -13.20
CA GLU A 11 -10.82 -6.70 -12.29
C GLU A 11 -10.23 -6.07 -11.03
N THR A 12 -10.41 -6.75 -9.91
CA THR A 12 -9.82 -6.37 -8.62
C THR A 12 -8.69 -7.32 -8.25
N PHE A 13 -7.83 -6.86 -7.35
CA PHE A 13 -6.77 -7.66 -6.74
C PHE A 13 -6.70 -7.34 -5.24
N ASP A 14 -6.29 -8.33 -4.46
CA ASP A 14 -6.27 -8.24 -3.00
C ASP A 14 -4.98 -7.59 -2.48
N SER A 15 -3.87 -7.74 -3.22
CA SER A 15 -2.58 -7.13 -2.89
C SER A 15 -1.80 -6.75 -4.15
N ASN A 16 -0.88 -5.78 -4.01
CA ASN A 16 0.03 -5.39 -5.10
C ASN A 16 0.88 -6.57 -5.59
N GLU A 17 1.29 -7.45 -4.68
CA GLU A 17 2.07 -8.65 -4.99
C GLU A 17 1.29 -9.64 -5.85
N ALA A 18 0.01 -9.85 -5.52
CA ALA A 18 -0.87 -10.71 -6.31
C ALA A 18 -1.09 -10.14 -7.72
N MET A 19 -1.35 -8.83 -7.83
CA MET A 19 -1.48 -8.14 -9.12
C MET A 19 -0.22 -8.29 -9.96
N LEU A 20 0.95 -7.97 -9.39
CA LEU A 20 2.23 -8.05 -10.09
C LEU A 20 2.51 -9.48 -10.57
N THR A 21 2.24 -10.47 -9.74
CA THR A 21 2.38 -11.89 -10.10
C THR A 21 1.50 -12.24 -11.28
N LYS A 22 0.24 -11.79 -11.28
CA LYS A 22 -0.71 -12.04 -12.37
C LYS A 22 -0.26 -11.39 -13.67
N ILE A 23 0.22 -10.15 -13.63
CA ILE A 23 0.76 -9.46 -14.82
C ILE A 23 1.97 -10.22 -15.38
N LYS A 24 2.88 -10.65 -14.51
CA LYS A 24 4.10 -11.40 -14.92
C LYS A 24 3.83 -12.78 -15.51
N GLN A 25 2.78 -13.44 -15.06
CA GLN A 25 2.36 -14.73 -15.62
C GLN A 25 1.88 -14.60 -17.07
N GLY A 26 1.45 -13.42 -17.47
CA GLY A 26 0.90 -13.18 -18.80
C GLY A 26 -0.49 -13.82 -18.98
N GLY A 27 -0.96 -13.85 -20.24
CA GLY A 27 -2.28 -14.43 -20.58
C GLY A 27 -3.44 -13.46 -20.50
N THR A 28 -3.29 -12.32 -19.82
CA THR A 28 -4.22 -11.20 -19.84
C THR A 28 -3.46 -9.94 -20.18
N ASN A 29 -3.91 -9.21 -21.18
CA ASN A 29 -3.37 -7.90 -21.52
C ASN A 29 -4.19 -6.85 -20.76
N TYR A 30 -3.58 -6.20 -19.78
CA TYR A 30 -4.18 -5.08 -19.06
C TYR A 30 -3.79 -3.77 -19.73
N ASP A 31 -4.78 -2.93 -20.00
CA ASP A 31 -4.54 -1.58 -20.55
C ASP A 31 -4.11 -0.62 -19.43
N ILE A 32 -4.66 -0.79 -18.22
CA ILE A 32 -4.38 0.07 -17.06
C ILE A 32 -4.31 -0.81 -15.80
N ALA A 33 -3.33 -0.53 -14.93
CA ALA A 33 -3.28 -1.06 -13.57
C ALA A 33 -3.18 0.12 -12.56
N ILE A 34 -3.69 -0.07 -11.35
CA ILE A 34 -3.70 0.97 -10.29
C ILE A 34 -2.97 0.41 -9.05
N PRO A 35 -1.66 0.25 -9.10
CA PRO A 35 -0.84 -0.19 -7.97
C PRO A 35 -0.39 0.97 -7.07
N SER A 36 0.20 0.62 -5.93
CA SER A 36 0.94 1.56 -5.09
C SER A 36 2.31 1.91 -5.70
N GLU A 37 2.91 3.00 -5.23
CA GLU A 37 4.13 3.59 -5.80
C GLU A 37 5.35 2.65 -5.80
N ASP A 38 5.50 1.82 -4.77
CA ASP A 38 6.60 0.84 -4.69
C ASP A 38 6.48 -0.23 -5.77
N THR A 39 5.27 -0.62 -6.10
CA THR A 39 5.00 -1.57 -7.18
C THR A 39 5.20 -0.94 -8.56
N ILE A 40 4.83 0.34 -8.74
CA ILE A 40 5.14 1.09 -9.97
C ILE A 40 6.66 1.08 -10.20
N HIS A 41 7.45 1.42 -9.19
CA HIS A 41 8.90 1.42 -9.27
C HIS A 41 9.44 0.07 -9.77
N LYS A 42 8.97 -1.03 -9.18
CA LYS A 42 9.34 -2.38 -9.58
C LYS A 42 8.90 -2.73 -10.99
N MET A 43 7.70 -2.32 -11.40
CA MET A 43 7.21 -2.54 -12.75
C MET A 43 8.02 -1.78 -13.81
N VAL A 44 8.52 -0.58 -13.48
CA VAL A 44 9.44 0.18 -14.33
C VAL A 44 10.77 -0.55 -14.49
N GLU A 45 11.37 -1.00 -13.37
CA GLU A 45 12.63 -1.76 -13.38
C GLU A 45 12.54 -3.06 -14.21
N GLU A 46 11.39 -3.72 -14.16
CA GLU A 46 11.13 -4.97 -14.87
C GLU A 46 10.61 -4.76 -16.30
N ASN A 47 10.49 -3.51 -16.78
CA ASN A 47 9.99 -3.15 -18.11
C ASN A 47 8.57 -3.69 -18.39
N LEU A 48 7.69 -3.63 -17.41
CA LEU A 48 6.30 -4.07 -17.51
C LEU A 48 5.32 -2.95 -17.89
N LEU A 49 5.80 -1.71 -18.00
CA LEU A 49 4.98 -0.53 -18.30
C LEU A 49 5.38 0.09 -19.63
N GLU A 50 4.39 0.58 -20.36
CA GLU A 50 4.59 1.42 -21.53
C GLU A 50 4.67 2.91 -21.13
N LYS A 51 5.38 3.69 -21.95
CA LYS A 51 5.47 5.14 -21.75
C LYS A 51 4.14 5.80 -22.08
N LEU A 52 3.76 6.76 -21.25
CA LEU A 52 2.56 7.56 -21.47
C LEU A 52 2.75 8.51 -22.66
N ASP A 53 1.74 8.60 -23.52
CA ASP A 53 1.67 9.57 -24.60
C ASP A 53 0.87 10.80 -24.17
N TYR A 54 1.54 11.78 -23.64
CA TYR A 54 0.92 13.02 -23.13
C TYR A 54 0.19 13.83 -24.19
N SER A 55 0.43 13.59 -25.49
CA SER A 55 -0.34 14.24 -26.54
C SER A 55 -1.81 13.78 -26.57
N LYS A 56 -2.09 12.65 -25.97
CA LYS A 56 -3.43 12.04 -25.89
C LYS A 56 -4.09 12.18 -24.52
N ILE A 57 -3.34 12.61 -23.50
CA ILE A 57 -3.82 12.70 -22.13
C ILE A 57 -4.24 14.16 -21.86
N LYS A 58 -5.44 14.36 -21.35
CA LYS A 58 -5.97 15.67 -20.96
C LYS A 58 -6.20 15.69 -19.45
N GLY A 59 -6.20 16.91 -18.88
CA GLY A 59 -6.54 17.08 -17.46
C GLY A 59 -5.35 17.00 -16.51
N MET A 60 -4.12 16.87 -17.01
CA MET A 60 -2.90 16.89 -16.17
C MET A 60 -2.77 18.19 -15.37
N GLU A 61 -3.30 19.29 -15.88
CA GLU A 61 -3.35 20.60 -15.24
C GLU A 61 -4.23 20.62 -13.96
N HIS A 62 -5.06 19.60 -13.76
CA HIS A 62 -5.90 19.47 -12.56
C HIS A 62 -5.24 18.64 -11.46
N ILE A 63 -4.10 18.03 -11.74
CA ILE A 63 -3.37 17.24 -10.74
C ILE A 63 -2.54 18.18 -9.87
N ASP A 64 -2.67 18.03 -8.55
CA ASP A 64 -1.85 18.80 -7.62
C ASP A 64 -0.36 18.50 -7.85
N PRO A 65 0.48 19.51 -8.11
CA PRO A 65 1.89 19.34 -8.42
C PRO A 65 2.68 18.57 -7.34
N ARG A 66 2.20 18.55 -6.09
CA ARG A 66 2.83 17.81 -4.99
C ARG A 66 2.88 16.30 -5.24
N PHE A 67 2.01 15.76 -6.08
CA PHE A 67 1.94 14.34 -6.40
C PHE A 67 2.67 13.97 -7.69
N LEU A 68 3.14 14.97 -8.44
CA LEU A 68 3.95 14.74 -9.64
C LEU A 68 5.44 14.63 -9.28
N HIS A 69 6.22 14.08 -10.19
CA HIS A 69 7.69 14.00 -10.09
C HIS A 69 8.19 13.26 -8.84
N GLN A 70 7.46 12.23 -8.43
CA GLN A 70 7.84 11.42 -7.30
C GLN A 70 9.03 10.50 -7.62
N SER A 71 9.78 10.09 -6.61
CA SER A 71 11.03 9.33 -6.78
C SER A 71 10.88 7.99 -7.51
N PHE A 72 9.68 7.42 -7.54
CA PHE A 72 9.39 6.17 -8.26
C PHE A 72 9.16 6.37 -9.76
N ASP A 73 8.81 7.57 -10.19
CA ASP A 73 8.62 7.96 -11.61
C ASP A 73 8.88 9.48 -11.76
N PRO A 74 10.15 9.93 -11.72
CA PRO A 74 10.50 11.36 -11.60
C PRO A 74 9.99 12.23 -12.74
N ASP A 75 9.86 11.66 -13.92
CA ASP A 75 9.39 12.38 -15.11
C ASP A 75 7.91 12.12 -15.42
N ASN A 76 7.20 11.41 -14.54
CA ASN A 76 5.84 10.89 -14.80
C ASN A 76 5.73 10.17 -16.16
N THR A 77 6.78 9.43 -16.52
CA THR A 77 6.87 8.77 -17.82
C THR A 77 5.89 7.60 -17.94
N TYR A 78 5.59 6.93 -16.83
CA TYR A 78 4.86 5.67 -16.79
C TYR A 78 3.56 5.73 -15.98
N SER A 79 3.39 6.72 -15.12
CA SER A 79 2.30 6.78 -14.17
C SER A 79 1.69 8.16 -14.01
N ILE A 80 0.40 8.16 -13.66
CA ILE A 80 -0.36 9.37 -13.29
C ILE A 80 -0.96 9.13 -11.91
N PRO A 81 -0.84 10.09 -10.96
CA PRO A 81 -1.48 9.98 -9.65
C PRO A 81 -3.00 9.82 -9.77
N TYR A 82 -3.55 8.84 -9.08
CA TYR A 82 -4.99 8.60 -9.03
C TYR A 82 -5.59 9.03 -7.69
N PHE A 83 -5.10 8.48 -6.60
CA PHE A 83 -5.45 8.89 -5.26
C PHE A 83 -4.27 8.66 -4.31
N TRP A 84 -4.35 9.24 -3.13
CA TRP A 84 -3.37 9.05 -2.07
C TRP A 84 -4.08 8.90 -0.74
N GLY A 85 -3.38 8.35 0.25
CA GLY A 85 -3.87 8.18 1.59
C GLY A 85 -2.74 8.01 2.58
N THR A 86 -3.12 7.93 3.84
CA THR A 86 -2.20 7.64 4.95
C THR A 86 -2.61 6.36 5.64
N LEU A 87 -1.63 5.59 6.08
CA LEU A 87 -1.85 4.47 6.98
C LEU A 87 -1.94 5.00 8.42
N GLY A 88 -2.90 4.52 9.18
CA GLY A 88 -3.11 4.91 10.56
C GLY A 88 -3.73 3.79 11.38
N ILE A 89 -3.80 4.01 12.69
CA ILE A 89 -4.43 3.09 13.63
C ILE A 89 -5.85 3.56 13.88
N VAL A 90 -6.82 2.66 13.70
CA VAL A 90 -8.23 2.86 14.09
C VAL A 90 -8.55 1.89 15.19
N TYR A 91 -9.09 2.37 16.30
CA TYR A 91 -9.46 1.53 17.43
C TYR A 91 -10.79 1.96 18.07
N ASN A 92 -11.47 1.02 18.72
CA ASN A 92 -12.76 1.25 19.38
C ASN A 92 -12.55 1.86 20.77
N THR A 93 -12.88 3.13 20.94
CA THR A 93 -12.73 3.85 22.21
C THR A 93 -13.67 3.38 23.32
N LYS A 94 -14.68 2.55 23.00
CA LYS A 94 -15.51 1.89 24.03
C LYS A 94 -14.81 0.68 24.64
N VAL A 95 -13.82 0.12 23.96
CA VAL A 95 -13.04 -1.05 24.41
C VAL A 95 -11.70 -0.60 24.97
N TYR A 96 -11.02 0.28 24.26
CA TYR A 96 -9.71 0.83 24.62
C TYR A 96 -9.85 2.31 24.93
N PRO A 97 -9.46 2.78 26.13
CA PRO A 97 -9.57 4.18 26.49
C PRO A 97 -8.89 5.11 25.47
N GLU A 98 -9.47 6.29 25.30
CA GLU A 98 -8.86 7.32 24.48
C GLU A 98 -7.44 7.65 24.95
N GLY A 99 -6.49 7.72 24.00
CA GLY A 99 -5.08 7.95 24.28
C GLY A 99 -4.28 6.70 24.68
N MET A 100 -4.91 5.53 24.81
CA MET A 100 -4.18 4.27 25.04
C MET A 100 -3.30 3.89 23.84
N ILE A 101 -3.74 4.23 22.64
CA ILE A 101 -3.03 3.98 21.39
C ILE A 101 -2.83 5.32 20.69
N SER A 102 -1.60 5.79 20.63
CA SER A 102 -1.20 7.09 20.08
C SER A 102 -0.09 7.00 19.05
N GLU A 103 0.70 5.94 19.08
CA GLU A 103 1.81 5.72 18.17
C GLU A 103 1.93 4.23 17.78
N TRP A 104 2.73 3.94 16.76
CA TRP A 104 2.92 2.56 16.28
C TRP A 104 3.47 1.62 17.35
N ARG A 105 4.29 2.11 18.29
CA ARG A 105 4.88 1.32 19.37
C ARG A 105 3.82 0.76 20.33
N ASP A 106 2.70 1.44 20.48
CA ASP A 106 1.61 1.01 21.37
C ASP A 106 0.98 -0.31 20.90
N LEU A 107 1.13 -0.67 19.62
CA LEU A 107 0.65 -1.95 19.10
C LEU A 107 1.35 -3.16 19.75
N TRP A 108 2.54 -2.99 20.35
CA TRP A 108 3.23 -4.03 21.11
C TRP A 108 2.74 -4.19 22.55
N ASN A 109 1.75 -3.42 22.98
CA ASN A 109 1.16 -3.59 24.30
C ASN A 109 0.56 -5.00 24.44
N PRO A 110 0.94 -5.78 25.50
CA PRO A 110 0.41 -7.13 25.72
C PRO A 110 -1.11 -7.19 25.90
N ASP A 111 -1.73 -6.10 26.34
CA ASP A 111 -3.18 -6.00 26.50
C ASP A 111 -3.94 -6.07 25.16
N LEU A 112 -3.22 -5.90 24.05
CA LEU A 112 -3.76 -6.04 22.69
C LEU A 112 -3.62 -7.46 22.12
N LYS A 113 -3.27 -8.47 22.96
CA LYS A 113 -3.12 -9.83 22.51
C LYS A 113 -4.35 -10.30 21.74
N ASP A 114 -4.11 -10.87 20.53
CA ASP A 114 -5.15 -11.44 19.66
C ASP A 114 -6.31 -10.46 19.34
N SER A 115 -5.98 -9.16 19.21
CA SER A 115 -7.00 -8.11 19.01
C SER A 115 -6.74 -7.23 17.79
N ILE A 116 -5.58 -7.30 17.16
CA ILE A 116 -5.23 -6.39 16.08
C ILE A 116 -5.48 -7.05 14.72
N LEU A 117 -6.17 -6.34 13.86
CA LEU A 117 -6.29 -6.66 12.45
C LEU A 117 -5.23 -5.87 11.67
N PHE A 118 -4.38 -6.56 10.93
CA PHE A 118 -3.37 -5.94 10.08
C PHE A 118 -3.76 -6.03 8.61
N ILE A 119 -3.37 -5.02 7.86
CA ILE A 119 -3.47 -5.02 6.40
C ILE A 119 -2.50 -6.06 5.82
N ASP A 120 -2.95 -6.86 4.86
CA ASP A 120 -2.11 -7.79 4.11
C ASP A 120 -1.33 -7.05 3.04
N GLY A 121 -0.25 -6.41 3.48
CA GLY A 121 0.69 -5.67 2.65
C GLY A 121 2.09 -5.73 3.24
N ALA A 122 3.05 -6.25 2.47
CA ALA A 122 4.42 -6.42 2.95
C ALA A 122 5.07 -5.08 3.32
N ARG A 123 4.82 -4.04 2.52
CA ARG A 123 5.35 -2.70 2.74
C ARG A 123 4.76 -2.06 3.99
N GLU A 124 3.45 -2.15 4.17
CA GLU A 124 2.73 -1.60 5.32
C GLU A 124 3.22 -2.23 6.62
N MET A 125 3.30 -3.56 6.66
CA MET A 125 3.74 -4.30 7.82
C MET A 125 5.21 -3.99 8.18
N MET A 126 6.10 -3.99 7.20
CA MET A 126 7.50 -3.62 7.41
C MET A 126 7.64 -2.15 7.81
N GLY A 127 6.82 -1.28 7.23
CA GLY A 127 6.79 0.14 7.53
C GLY A 127 6.44 0.43 8.99
N ILE A 128 5.47 -0.27 9.57
CA ILE A 128 5.13 -0.18 11.00
C ILE A 128 6.36 -0.50 11.85
N ALA A 129 7.08 -1.58 11.54
CA ALA A 129 8.25 -1.99 12.30
C ALA A 129 9.43 -1.01 12.15
N LEU A 130 9.68 -0.53 10.95
CA LEU A 130 10.75 0.44 10.67
C LEU A 130 10.48 1.77 11.37
N GLN A 131 9.29 2.34 11.20
CA GLN A 131 8.93 3.62 11.80
C GLN A 131 8.91 3.55 13.33
N THR A 132 8.46 2.45 13.92
CA THR A 132 8.52 2.23 15.37
C THR A 132 9.96 2.29 15.92
N GLN A 133 10.93 1.92 15.10
CA GLN A 133 12.36 1.96 15.44
C GLN A 133 13.04 3.27 15.01
N GLY A 134 12.29 4.23 14.43
CA GLY A 134 12.80 5.53 14.00
C GLY A 134 13.44 5.53 12.62
N TYR A 135 13.26 4.47 11.85
CA TYR A 135 13.77 4.37 10.46
C TYR A 135 12.75 4.87 9.44
N SER A 136 13.24 5.18 8.24
CA SER A 136 12.40 5.54 7.11
C SER A 136 11.58 4.35 6.63
N LEU A 137 10.35 4.60 6.16
CA LEU A 137 9.55 3.63 5.41
C LEU A 137 10.28 3.16 4.13
N ASN A 138 11.19 3.98 3.61
CA ASN A 138 11.99 3.71 2.41
C ASN A 138 13.42 3.27 2.75
N GLU A 139 13.64 2.68 3.93
CA GLU A 139 14.94 2.15 4.33
C GLU A 139 15.41 1.07 3.34
N LYS A 140 16.68 1.14 2.94
CA LYS A 140 17.30 0.22 1.96
C LYS A 140 18.43 -0.61 2.53
N ASP A 141 18.89 -0.30 3.75
CA ASP A 141 19.92 -1.10 4.40
C ASP A 141 19.36 -2.48 4.78
N GLU A 142 19.89 -3.52 4.16
CA GLU A 142 19.43 -4.89 4.37
C GLU A 142 19.54 -5.35 5.81
N ALA A 143 20.53 -4.90 6.56
CA ALA A 143 20.69 -5.29 7.95
C ALA A 143 19.59 -4.68 8.81
N ILE A 144 19.28 -3.39 8.59
CA ILE A 144 18.19 -2.68 9.26
C ILE A 144 16.85 -3.32 8.92
N VAL A 145 16.60 -3.59 7.65
CA VAL A 145 15.34 -4.24 7.20
C VAL A 145 15.19 -5.63 7.81
N LYS A 146 16.26 -6.42 7.88
CA LYS A 146 16.24 -7.75 8.53
C LYS A 146 15.95 -7.66 10.02
N GLU A 147 16.54 -6.70 10.73
CA GLU A 147 16.26 -6.48 12.16
C GLU A 147 14.83 -6.00 12.38
N ALA A 148 14.34 -5.09 11.56
CA ALA A 148 12.94 -4.65 11.60
C ALA A 148 11.98 -5.84 11.38
N GLY A 149 12.30 -6.76 10.48
CA GLY A 149 11.53 -7.99 10.27
C GLY A 149 11.53 -8.92 11.48
N LYS A 150 12.65 -9.02 12.21
CA LYS A 150 12.69 -9.76 13.49
C LYS A 150 11.84 -9.07 14.56
N PHE A 151 11.94 -7.74 14.63
CA PHE A 151 11.13 -6.94 15.55
C PHE A 151 9.64 -7.08 15.24
N LEU A 152 9.25 -7.03 13.96
CA LEU A 152 7.86 -7.25 13.52
C LEU A 152 7.30 -8.59 14.01
N LYS A 153 8.10 -9.66 14.01
CA LYS A 153 7.66 -10.97 14.51
C LYS A 153 7.24 -10.93 15.97
N THR A 154 7.79 -10.03 16.76
CA THR A 154 7.41 -9.89 18.19
C THR A 154 6.02 -9.27 18.35
N LEU A 155 5.45 -8.67 17.30
CA LEU A 155 4.10 -8.13 17.27
C LEU A 155 3.04 -9.22 16.99
N MET A 156 3.43 -10.34 16.40
CA MET A 156 2.49 -11.39 15.96
C MET A 156 1.57 -11.96 17.05
N PRO A 157 1.96 -12.05 18.34
CA PRO A 157 1.03 -12.42 19.40
C PRO A 157 -0.21 -11.52 19.55
N ASN A 158 -0.12 -10.26 19.09
CA ASN A 158 -1.21 -9.29 19.14
C ASN A 158 -2.08 -9.34 17.85
N ALA A 159 -1.59 -10.00 16.80
CA ALA A 159 -2.34 -10.17 15.57
C ALA A 159 -3.50 -11.14 15.73
N LYS A 160 -4.71 -10.68 15.47
CA LYS A 160 -5.91 -11.50 15.31
C LYS A 160 -6.01 -12.06 13.90
N ALA A 161 -5.74 -11.23 12.91
CA ALA A 161 -5.70 -11.61 11.51
C ALA A 161 -4.85 -10.62 10.69
N ILE A 162 -4.36 -11.10 9.55
CA ILE A 162 -3.77 -10.26 8.49
C ILE A 162 -4.71 -10.43 7.31
N ILE A 163 -5.38 -9.36 6.91
CA ILE A 163 -6.49 -9.37 5.95
C ILE A 163 -6.47 -8.12 5.08
N ALA A 164 -7.15 -8.18 3.96
CA ALA A 164 -7.29 -7.07 3.03
C ALA A 164 -8.59 -6.26 3.30
N ASP A 165 -9.44 -6.13 2.31
CA ASP A 165 -10.67 -5.31 2.36
C ASP A 165 -11.72 -5.82 3.36
N GLU A 166 -11.68 -7.09 3.73
CA GLU A 166 -12.55 -7.70 4.74
C GLU A 166 -12.43 -7.04 6.12
N MET A 167 -11.32 -6.34 6.37
CA MET A 167 -11.10 -5.59 7.62
C MET A 167 -12.29 -4.68 7.96
N LYS A 168 -12.89 -4.03 6.99
CA LYS A 168 -14.07 -3.15 7.17
C LYS A 168 -15.25 -3.89 7.79
N THR A 169 -15.49 -5.12 7.36
CA THR A 169 -16.56 -5.97 7.88
C THR A 169 -16.28 -6.42 9.32
N TYR A 170 -15.05 -6.81 9.60
CA TYR A 170 -14.64 -7.21 10.95
C TYR A 170 -14.70 -6.06 11.98
N MET A 171 -14.47 -4.83 11.54
CA MET A 171 -14.52 -3.66 12.43
C MET A 171 -15.95 -3.22 12.78
N ILE A 172 -16.96 -3.64 12.00
CA ILE A 172 -18.38 -3.27 12.21
C ILE A 172 -19.10 -4.30 13.09
N GLN A 173 -18.63 -5.54 13.14
CA GLN A 173 -19.17 -6.63 13.97
C GLN A 173 -18.69 -6.52 15.42
#